data_428f912282f3d8a28bcdb9182b32d3ca
#
_entry.id   428f912282f3d8a28bcdb9182b32d3ca
#
_cell.length_a   1.000
_cell.length_b   1.000
_cell.length_c   1.000
_cell.angle_alpha   90.00
_cell.angle_beta   90.00
_cell.angle_gamma   90.00
#
_symmetry.space_group_name_H-M   'P 1'
#
loop_
_entity.id
_entity.type
_entity.pdbx_description
1 polymer ?
#
loop_
_entity_poly.entity_id
_entity_poly.type
_entity_poly.pdbx_seq_one_letter_code
_entity_poly.pdbx_strand_id
1 'polypeptide(L)'
;AKFTEKHPDVEMDYQSAGAGKLMAKIATEKESGKIMADVIWTSEVPDFFQMKKNGMLEAYVSPETANIVNPIPNFDGSFTPIRLGTLAIAYNTRFVKDNPPAEWADILKPEYKGAFGIANPALSGTSYMSVSLLKDKFGWEFFEKLKANKAKVGKGAGQVIDDTASGDLLASLAVDYITNDKIKKGAQLKLVYPKETLVIPSPAAILKGTEHLAASQKFIDFLLSEDGQKIIANEGTLPVRK
;
A
#
# COMPACT_ATOMS: atom_id res chain seq x y z
N ALA A 1 -1.78 -8.78 -18.49
CA ALA A 1 -2.30 -8.40 -19.81
C ALA A 1 -1.33 -7.45 -20.54
N LYS A 2 -1.28 -6.13 -20.25
CA LYS A 2 -0.46 -5.15 -21.01
C LYS A 2 1.04 -5.44 -21.05
N PHE A 3 1.63 -5.95 -19.97
CA PHE A 3 3.04 -6.36 -19.95
C PHE A 3 3.30 -7.52 -20.91
N THR A 4 2.47 -8.54 -20.88
CA THR A 4 2.62 -9.73 -21.74
C THR A 4 2.30 -9.44 -23.21
N GLU A 5 1.46 -8.42 -23.50
CA GLU A 5 1.28 -7.93 -24.87
C GLU A 5 2.56 -7.30 -25.46
N LYS A 6 3.33 -6.59 -24.61
CA LYS A 6 4.61 -5.99 -25.00
C LYS A 6 5.79 -6.95 -24.99
N HIS A 7 5.70 -7.98 -24.15
CA HIS A 7 6.73 -8.99 -23.94
C HIS A 7 6.12 -10.39 -24.05
N PRO A 8 5.70 -10.83 -25.25
CA PRO A 8 5.04 -12.11 -25.43
C PRO A 8 5.96 -13.33 -25.16
N ASP A 9 7.25 -13.09 -25.08
CA ASP A 9 8.29 -14.05 -24.70
C ASP A 9 8.37 -14.28 -23.18
N VAL A 10 7.65 -13.49 -22.37
CA VAL A 10 7.65 -13.56 -20.90
C VAL A 10 6.32 -14.08 -20.39
N GLU A 11 6.34 -15.22 -19.74
CA GLU A 11 5.19 -15.75 -19.01
C GLU A 11 5.12 -15.08 -17.63
N MET A 12 3.91 -14.66 -17.24
CA MET A 12 3.66 -14.00 -15.97
C MET A 12 2.74 -14.83 -15.08
N ASP A 13 3.23 -15.12 -13.89
CA ASP A 13 2.41 -15.65 -12.79
C ASP A 13 2.52 -14.69 -11.60
N TYR A 14 1.48 -14.60 -10.77
CA TYR A 14 1.51 -13.74 -9.60
C TYR A 14 0.71 -14.30 -8.44
N GLN A 15 1.17 -13.99 -7.25
CA GLN A 15 0.45 -14.25 -6.01
C GLN A 15 0.19 -12.92 -5.29
N SER A 16 -1.08 -12.66 -4.98
CA SER A 16 -1.48 -11.49 -4.19
C SER A 16 -1.86 -11.91 -2.79
N ALA A 17 -1.21 -11.30 -1.81
CA ALA A 17 -1.49 -11.47 -0.38
C ALA A 17 -1.00 -10.26 0.41
N GLY A 18 -1.37 -10.16 1.68
CA GLY A 18 -0.81 -9.15 2.58
C GLY A 18 0.71 -9.30 2.72
N ALA A 19 1.41 -8.18 2.89
CA ALA A 19 2.88 -8.15 2.94
C ALA A 19 3.48 -9.17 3.91
N GLY A 20 2.95 -9.26 5.13
CA GLY A 20 3.42 -10.23 6.12
C GLY A 20 3.32 -11.69 5.67
N LYS A 21 2.26 -12.05 4.92
CA LYS A 21 2.12 -13.40 4.36
C LYS A 21 3.13 -13.68 3.25
N LEU A 22 3.37 -12.68 2.39
CA LEU A 22 4.38 -12.79 1.33
C LEU A 22 5.78 -12.93 1.92
N MET A 23 6.11 -12.14 2.95
CA MET A 23 7.39 -12.22 3.64
C MET A 23 7.59 -13.57 4.34
N ALA A 24 6.56 -14.11 5.01
CA ALA A 24 6.61 -15.43 5.62
C ALA A 24 6.85 -16.53 4.57
N LYS A 25 6.19 -16.44 3.42
CA LYS A 25 6.41 -17.38 2.31
C LYS A 25 7.85 -17.32 1.78
N ILE A 26 8.38 -16.11 1.53
CA ILE A 26 9.76 -15.92 1.08
C ILE A 26 10.77 -16.50 2.10
N ALA A 27 10.52 -16.29 3.40
CA ALA A 27 11.38 -16.84 4.44
C ALA A 27 11.40 -18.36 4.42
N THR A 28 10.22 -19.00 4.31
CA THR A 28 10.09 -20.47 4.23
C THR A 28 10.76 -21.02 2.97
N GLU A 29 10.57 -20.39 1.83
CA GLU A 29 11.21 -20.79 0.57
C GLU A 29 12.72 -20.64 0.65
N LYS A 30 13.23 -19.58 1.27
CA LYS A 30 14.66 -19.37 1.50
C LYS A 30 15.26 -20.49 2.37
N GLU A 31 14.58 -20.85 3.46
CA GLU A 31 15.01 -21.98 4.33
C GLU A 31 15.03 -23.30 3.56
N SER A 32 14.13 -23.49 2.61
CA SER A 32 14.08 -24.66 1.73
C SER A 32 15.13 -24.62 0.60
N GLY A 33 15.93 -23.55 0.51
CA GLY A 33 17.03 -23.40 -0.42
C GLY A 33 16.71 -22.73 -1.75
N LYS A 34 15.44 -22.43 -2.05
CA LYS A 34 15.07 -21.75 -3.29
C LYS A 34 13.85 -20.84 -3.08
N ILE A 35 14.03 -19.55 -3.36
CA ILE A 35 12.92 -18.59 -3.45
C ILE A 35 12.32 -18.70 -4.85
N MET A 36 11.01 -18.93 -4.94
CA MET A 36 10.30 -19.13 -6.21
C MET A 36 9.93 -17.81 -6.89
N ALA A 37 9.76 -16.74 -6.13
CA ALA A 37 9.43 -15.43 -6.68
C ALA A 37 10.66 -14.78 -7.32
N ASP A 38 10.46 -14.08 -8.43
CA ASP A 38 11.48 -13.28 -9.10
C ASP A 38 11.44 -11.81 -8.65
N VAL A 39 10.23 -11.28 -8.44
CA VAL A 39 9.97 -9.89 -8.04
C VAL A 39 9.01 -9.87 -6.85
N ILE A 40 9.30 -9.01 -5.88
CA ILE A 40 8.38 -8.67 -4.80
C ILE A 40 7.93 -7.22 -4.95
N TRP A 41 6.64 -6.96 -4.75
CA TRP A 41 6.05 -5.63 -4.76
C TRP A 41 5.05 -5.49 -3.62
N THR A 42 5.38 -4.69 -2.61
CA THR A 42 4.52 -4.48 -1.42
C THR A 42 4.56 -3.03 -0.96
N SER A 43 3.72 -2.68 0.01
CA SER A 43 3.68 -1.33 0.62
C SER A 43 4.41 -1.24 1.96
N GLU A 44 5.15 -2.27 2.36
CA GLU A 44 5.87 -2.30 3.64
C GLU A 44 7.35 -2.02 3.44
N VAL A 45 7.69 -0.74 3.36
CA VAL A 45 9.05 -0.26 3.07
C VAL A 45 10.13 -0.83 4.01
N PRO A 46 9.90 -1.00 5.32
CA PRO A 46 10.89 -1.59 6.22
C PRO A 46 11.37 -2.99 5.80
N ASP A 47 10.49 -3.80 5.21
CA ASP A 47 10.86 -5.14 4.72
C ASP A 47 11.93 -5.07 3.64
N PHE A 48 11.87 -4.07 2.76
CA PHE A 48 12.87 -3.88 1.70
C PHE A 48 14.24 -3.51 2.26
N PHE A 49 14.29 -2.68 3.29
CA PHE A 49 15.54 -2.38 3.99
C PHE A 49 16.11 -3.62 4.66
N GLN A 50 15.25 -4.45 5.27
CA GLN A 50 15.69 -5.69 5.89
C GLN A 50 16.18 -6.71 4.86
N MET A 51 15.47 -6.88 3.74
CA MET A 51 15.90 -7.74 2.64
C MET A 51 17.21 -7.26 2.04
N LYS A 52 17.38 -5.95 1.84
CA LYS A 52 18.65 -5.37 1.38
C LYS A 52 19.79 -5.67 2.32
N LYS A 53 19.60 -5.44 3.63
CA LYS A 53 20.60 -5.74 4.66
C LYS A 53 21.01 -7.22 4.67
N ASN A 54 20.06 -8.10 4.39
CA ASN A 54 20.28 -9.56 4.34
C ASN A 54 20.81 -10.04 2.98
N GLY A 55 21.16 -9.14 2.05
CA GLY A 55 21.70 -9.49 0.73
C GLY A 55 20.71 -10.25 -0.17
N MET A 56 19.40 -10.03 0.01
CA MET A 56 18.34 -10.77 -0.70
C MET A 56 17.87 -10.08 -1.98
N LEU A 57 18.36 -8.88 -2.27
CA LEU A 57 17.90 -8.07 -3.40
C LEU A 57 18.99 -7.97 -4.47
N GLU A 58 18.54 -8.05 -5.72
CA GLU A 58 19.36 -7.77 -6.91
C GLU A 58 19.15 -6.32 -7.32
N ALA A 59 20.24 -5.54 -7.30
CA ALA A 59 20.16 -4.13 -7.66
C ALA A 59 19.95 -3.96 -9.17
N TYR A 60 18.98 -3.10 -9.52
CA TYR A 60 18.72 -2.71 -10.89
C TYR A 60 18.25 -1.26 -10.96
N VAL A 61 18.98 -0.43 -11.67
CA VAL A 61 18.59 0.95 -11.95
C VAL A 61 17.92 0.98 -13.32
N SER A 62 16.60 1.02 -13.36
CA SER A 62 15.85 1.13 -14.59
C SER A 62 16.17 2.46 -15.29
N PRO A 63 16.30 2.50 -16.63
CA PRO A 63 16.38 3.75 -17.39
C PRO A 63 15.18 4.69 -17.15
N GLU A 64 14.03 4.12 -16.81
CA GLU A 64 12.80 4.87 -16.51
C GLU A 64 12.86 5.67 -15.19
N THR A 65 13.85 5.39 -14.32
CA THR A 65 14.02 6.13 -13.05
C THR A 65 14.34 7.61 -13.27
N ALA A 66 14.87 7.98 -14.42
CA ALA A 66 15.09 9.38 -14.80
C ALA A 66 13.77 10.20 -14.86
N ASN A 67 12.65 9.54 -15.03
CA ASN A 67 11.31 10.14 -15.15
C ASN A 67 10.52 10.16 -13.83
N ILE A 68 11.10 9.70 -12.72
CA ILE A 68 10.43 9.74 -11.41
C ILE A 68 10.33 11.18 -10.89
N VAL A 69 9.17 11.51 -10.31
CA VAL A 69 8.85 12.89 -9.85
C VAL A 69 9.82 13.37 -8.77
N ASN A 70 10.10 12.52 -7.81
CA ASN A 70 10.99 12.84 -6.68
C ASN A 70 12.19 11.91 -6.71
N PRO A 71 13.38 12.40 -7.05
CA PRO A 71 14.60 11.60 -6.96
C PRO A 71 14.77 11.04 -5.55
N ILE A 72 15.06 9.76 -5.46
CA ILE A 72 15.26 9.07 -4.19
C ILE A 72 16.69 9.35 -3.72
N PRO A 73 16.89 9.95 -2.55
CA PRO A 73 18.23 10.14 -2.00
C PRO A 73 18.94 8.78 -1.84
N ASN A 74 20.20 8.71 -2.26
CA ASN A 74 21.03 7.50 -2.18
C ASN A 74 20.43 6.27 -2.86
N PHE A 75 19.70 6.47 -3.97
CA PHE A 75 19.09 5.40 -4.75
C PHE A 75 20.18 4.53 -5.41
N ASP A 76 20.17 3.25 -5.09
CA ASP A 76 21.14 2.27 -5.60
C ASP A 76 20.49 1.15 -6.44
N GLY A 77 19.18 1.21 -6.66
CA GLY A 77 18.45 0.21 -7.43
C GLY A 77 18.11 -1.06 -6.66
N SER A 78 18.40 -1.18 -5.38
CA SER A 78 18.04 -2.36 -4.57
C SER A 78 16.53 -2.58 -4.51
N PHE A 79 15.76 -1.52 -4.43
CA PHE A 79 14.31 -1.53 -4.59
C PHE A 79 13.86 -0.17 -5.13
N THR A 80 12.76 -0.15 -5.87
CA THR A 80 12.30 1.02 -6.62
C THR A 80 10.86 1.33 -6.29
N PRO A 81 10.48 2.55 -5.87
CA PRO A 81 9.10 2.93 -5.68
C PRO A 81 8.37 2.88 -7.02
N ILE A 82 7.21 2.22 -7.04
CA ILE A 82 6.40 2.04 -8.24
C ILE A 82 5.16 2.92 -8.20
N ARG A 83 4.57 3.08 -7.03
CA ARG A 83 3.41 3.93 -6.79
C ARG A 83 3.46 4.53 -5.39
N LEU A 84 2.66 5.56 -5.18
CA LEU A 84 2.47 6.21 -3.89
C LEU A 84 1.01 6.03 -3.48
N GLY A 85 0.74 5.12 -2.55
CA GLY A 85 -0.57 5.00 -1.94
C GLY A 85 -0.81 6.17 -1.00
N THR A 86 -2.02 6.73 -0.99
CA THR A 86 -2.42 7.70 0.01
C THR A 86 -3.38 7.07 1.01
N LEU A 87 -3.17 7.43 2.27
CA LEU A 87 -4.04 7.06 3.36
C LEU A 87 -4.94 8.25 3.68
N ALA A 88 -6.21 7.96 3.77
CA ALA A 88 -7.27 8.91 3.94
C ALA A 88 -8.26 8.41 4.98
N ILE A 89 -9.29 9.18 5.23
CA ILE A 89 -10.46 8.75 5.99
C ILE A 89 -11.53 8.38 4.98
N ALA A 90 -12.02 7.14 5.02
CA ALA A 90 -13.25 6.76 4.33
C ALA A 90 -14.43 6.89 5.30
N TYR A 91 -15.56 7.37 4.83
CA TYR A 91 -16.79 7.39 5.61
C TYR A 91 -17.99 6.92 4.80
N ASN A 92 -18.98 6.37 5.50
CA ASN A 92 -20.22 5.91 4.89
C ASN A 92 -21.16 7.09 4.64
N THR A 93 -21.48 7.36 3.37
CA THR A 93 -22.32 8.51 2.97
C THR A 93 -23.80 8.34 3.27
N ARG A 94 -24.26 7.14 3.60
CA ARG A 94 -25.65 6.89 4.01
C ARG A 94 -25.91 7.33 5.44
N PHE A 95 -24.93 7.17 6.33
CA PHE A 95 -25.08 7.40 7.77
C PHE A 95 -24.38 8.68 8.23
N VAL A 96 -23.31 9.10 7.56
CA VAL A 96 -22.61 10.35 7.86
C VAL A 96 -22.98 11.38 6.80
N LYS A 97 -24.01 12.20 7.10
CA LYS A 97 -24.53 13.23 6.18
C LYS A 97 -24.12 14.63 6.60
N ASP A 98 -24.22 14.90 7.89
CA ASP A 98 -23.89 16.18 8.47
C ASP A 98 -22.51 16.10 9.12
N ASN A 99 -21.68 17.12 8.91
CA ASN A 99 -20.33 17.21 9.47
C ASN A 99 -19.44 15.97 9.23
N PRO A 100 -19.20 15.56 7.96
CA PRO A 100 -18.26 14.48 7.70
C PRO A 100 -16.88 14.80 8.25
N PRO A 101 -16.06 13.78 8.57
CA PRO A 101 -14.72 14.03 9.07
C PRO A 101 -13.89 14.74 8.00
N ALA A 102 -13.14 15.76 8.39
CA ALA A 102 -12.24 16.52 7.53
C ALA A 102 -10.76 16.33 7.92
N GLU A 103 -10.51 16.19 9.20
CA GLU A 103 -9.18 16.09 9.79
C GLU A 103 -9.06 14.83 10.68
N TRP A 104 -7.84 14.40 10.94
CA TRP A 104 -7.60 13.22 11.80
C TRP A 104 -8.20 13.35 13.20
N ALA A 105 -8.25 14.56 13.74
CA ALA A 105 -8.86 14.79 15.06
C ALA A 105 -10.38 14.57 15.07
N ASP A 106 -11.05 14.67 13.92
CA ASP A 106 -12.50 14.51 13.85
C ASP A 106 -12.96 13.09 14.19
N ILE A 107 -12.15 12.08 13.86
CA ILE A 107 -12.48 10.69 14.16
C ILE A 107 -12.41 10.35 15.66
N LEU A 108 -11.87 11.25 16.49
CA LEU A 108 -11.83 11.13 17.94
C LEU A 108 -13.09 11.67 18.61
N LYS A 109 -13.98 12.30 17.85
CA LYS A 109 -15.24 12.87 18.35
C LYS A 109 -16.22 11.77 18.82
N PRO A 110 -17.11 12.09 19.77
CA PRO A 110 -18.08 11.13 20.34
C PRO A 110 -18.96 10.43 19.30
N GLU A 111 -19.30 11.09 18.19
CA GLU A 111 -20.12 10.50 17.12
C GLU A 111 -19.47 9.28 16.45
N TYR A 112 -18.13 9.17 16.50
CA TYR A 112 -17.38 8.01 15.97
C TYR A 112 -17.05 6.96 17.04
N LYS A 113 -17.58 7.11 18.28
CA LYS A 113 -17.31 6.17 19.36
C LYS A 113 -17.76 4.75 19.01
N GLY A 114 -16.82 3.83 18.97
CA GLY A 114 -17.07 2.44 18.58
C GLY A 114 -17.39 2.23 17.10
N ALA A 115 -17.29 3.28 16.29
CA ALA A 115 -17.68 3.30 14.87
C ALA A 115 -16.57 3.75 13.91
N PHE A 116 -15.35 3.91 14.40
CA PHE A 116 -14.15 4.11 13.59
C PHE A 116 -13.27 2.86 13.61
N GLY A 117 -12.68 2.51 12.47
CA GLY A 117 -11.85 1.32 12.35
C GLY A 117 -10.51 1.56 11.66
N ILE A 118 -9.54 0.75 12.03
CA ILE A 118 -8.25 0.60 11.34
C ILE A 118 -7.98 -0.87 11.09
N ALA A 119 -7.19 -1.20 10.07
CA ALA A 119 -6.69 -2.55 9.90
C ALA A 119 -5.63 -2.87 10.97
N ASN A 120 -5.47 -4.15 11.29
CA ASN A 120 -4.43 -4.59 12.22
C ASN A 120 -3.04 -4.32 11.64
N PRO A 121 -2.20 -3.51 12.30
CA PRO A 121 -0.86 -3.20 11.82
C PRO A 121 0.06 -4.43 11.67
N ALA A 122 -0.17 -5.49 12.44
CA ALA A 122 0.58 -6.73 12.32
C ALA A 122 0.21 -7.56 11.07
N LEU A 123 -0.91 -7.26 10.42
CA LEU A 123 -1.44 -8.01 9.27
C LEU A 123 -1.47 -7.19 7.98
N SER A 124 -1.40 -5.87 8.07
CA SER A 124 -1.50 -4.94 6.96
C SER A 124 -0.32 -3.98 6.95
N GLY A 125 0.51 -4.05 5.92
CA GLY A 125 1.66 -3.16 5.75
C GLY A 125 1.28 -1.69 5.65
N THR A 126 0.18 -1.37 4.96
CA THR A 126 -0.34 0.00 4.90
C THR A 126 -0.79 0.51 6.27
N SER A 127 -1.41 -0.35 7.08
CA SER A 127 -1.79 0.02 8.45
C SER A 127 -0.58 0.21 9.36
N TYR A 128 0.43 -0.65 9.23
CA TYR A 128 1.70 -0.48 9.95
C TYR A 128 2.32 0.89 9.66
N MET A 129 2.45 1.24 8.39
CA MET A 129 2.99 2.53 7.97
C MET A 129 2.12 3.70 8.43
N SER A 130 0.78 3.55 8.41
CA SER A 130 -0.15 4.57 8.91
C SER A 130 0.06 4.86 10.39
N VAL A 131 0.17 3.80 11.19
CA VAL A 131 0.41 3.93 12.63
C VAL A 131 1.73 4.66 12.88
N SER A 132 2.78 4.28 12.15
CA SER A 132 4.08 4.96 12.26
C SER A 132 3.98 6.45 11.93
N LEU A 133 3.38 6.80 10.80
CA LEU A 133 3.27 8.19 10.35
C LEU A 133 2.37 9.05 11.26
N LEU A 134 1.23 8.50 11.69
CA LEU A 134 0.34 9.20 12.62
C LEU A 134 0.98 9.37 13.99
N LYS A 135 1.73 8.36 14.47
CA LYS A 135 2.50 8.45 15.71
C LYS A 135 3.57 9.54 15.62
N ASP A 136 4.27 9.65 14.49
CA ASP A 136 5.29 10.68 14.32
C ASP A 136 4.69 12.11 14.26
N LYS A 137 3.46 12.25 13.76
CA LYS A 137 2.75 13.54 13.71
C LYS A 137 2.04 13.89 15.01
N PHE A 138 1.36 12.94 15.65
CA PHE A 138 0.43 13.20 16.76
C PHE A 138 0.82 12.50 18.06
N GLY A 139 1.91 11.73 18.07
CA GLY A 139 2.34 10.95 19.24
C GLY A 139 1.44 9.74 19.53
N TRP A 140 1.82 8.97 20.54
CA TRP A 140 1.02 7.82 21.01
C TRP A 140 -0.31 8.23 21.64
N GLU A 141 -0.40 9.44 22.16
CA GLU A 141 -1.62 10.02 22.74
C GLU A 141 -2.82 9.95 21.76
N PHE A 142 -2.57 10.11 20.47
CA PHE A 142 -3.60 9.96 19.44
C PHE A 142 -4.23 8.55 19.47
N PHE A 143 -3.41 7.51 19.60
CA PHE A 143 -3.88 6.12 19.67
C PHE A 143 -4.53 5.78 21.00
N GLU A 144 -4.08 6.38 22.11
CA GLU A 144 -4.74 6.29 23.40
C GLU A 144 -6.16 6.88 23.34
N LYS A 145 -6.33 8.02 22.69
CA LYS A 145 -7.63 8.64 22.41
C LYS A 145 -8.49 7.77 21.49
N LEU A 146 -7.92 7.18 20.44
CA LEU A 146 -8.64 6.22 19.60
C LEU A 146 -9.13 5.01 20.39
N LYS A 147 -8.29 4.45 21.25
CA LYS A 147 -8.66 3.36 22.15
C LYS A 147 -9.76 3.78 23.11
N ALA A 148 -9.65 4.94 23.76
CA ALA A 148 -10.67 5.49 24.63
C ALA A 148 -12.00 5.70 23.91
N ASN A 149 -11.94 6.09 22.61
CA ASN A 149 -13.10 6.20 21.73
C ASN A 149 -13.56 4.86 21.14
N LYS A 150 -13.05 3.73 21.66
CA LYS A 150 -13.41 2.36 21.27
C LYS A 150 -13.23 2.07 19.78
N ALA A 151 -12.19 2.60 19.16
CA ALA A 151 -11.86 2.29 17.77
C ALA A 151 -11.68 0.78 17.58
N LYS A 152 -12.14 0.26 16.47
CA LYS A 152 -12.08 -1.17 16.13
C LYS A 152 -10.86 -1.48 15.29
N VAL A 153 -10.30 -2.68 15.49
CA VAL A 153 -9.17 -3.18 14.72
C VAL A 153 -9.64 -4.39 13.90
N GLY A 154 -9.66 -4.22 12.57
CA GLY A 154 -10.04 -5.29 11.64
C GLY A 154 -8.83 -6.11 11.18
N LYS A 155 -9.08 -7.21 10.47
CA LYS A 155 -8.03 -8.14 10.02
C LYS A 155 -7.17 -7.57 8.87
N GLY A 156 -7.74 -6.75 8.01
CA GLY A 156 -7.05 -6.17 6.87
C GLY A 156 -7.75 -4.94 6.32
N ALA A 157 -7.05 -4.17 5.47
CA ALA A 157 -7.57 -2.91 4.91
C ALA A 157 -8.87 -3.12 4.12
N GLY A 158 -8.96 -4.17 3.30
CA GLY A 158 -10.16 -4.48 2.53
C GLY A 158 -11.38 -4.73 3.41
N GLN A 159 -11.24 -5.54 4.47
CA GLN A 159 -12.34 -5.81 5.41
C GLN A 159 -12.81 -4.54 6.11
N VAL A 160 -11.90 -3.72 6.61
CA VAL A 160 -12.26 -2.47 7.32
C VAL A 160 -13.04 -1.53 6.41
N ILE A 161 -12.71 -1.48 5.13
CA ILE A 161 -13.44 -0.70 4.12
C ILE A 161 -14.81 -1.34 3.84
N ASP A 162 -14.91 -2.67 3.78
CA ASP A 162 -16.21 -3.36 3.64
C ASP A 162 -17.12 -3.10 4.84
N ASP A 163 -16.60 -3.15 6.07
CA ASP A 163 -17.34 -2.82 7.29
C ASP A 163 -17.82 -1.35 7.29
N THR A 164 -17.04 -0.45 6.69
CA THR A 164 -17.45 0.95 6.51
C THR A 164 -18.54 1.07 5.43
N ALA A 165 -18.42 0.32 4.34
CA ALA A 165 -19.42 0.32 3.27
C ALA A 165 -20.75 -0.26 3.72
N SER A 166 -20.75 -1.30 4.56
CA SER A 166 -21.96 -1.91 5.13
C SER A 166 -22.63 -1.02 6.18
N GLY A 167 -21.87 -0.17 6.87
CA GLY A 167 -22.35 0.67 7.97
C GLY A 167 -22.04 0.10 9.36
N ASP A 168 -21.33 -1.02 9.46
CA ASP A 168 -20.82 -1.55 10.74
C ASP A 168 -19.77 -0.60 11.35
N LEU A 169 -19.13 0.20 10.50
CA LEU A 169 -18.33 1.36 10.84
C LEU A 169 -18.90 2.59 10.14
N LEU A 170 -18.82 3.75 10.79
CA LEU A 170 -19.16 5.03 10.17
C LEU A 170 -18.00 5.60 9.36
N ALA A 171 -16.77 5.38 9.83
CA ALA A 171 -15.57 5.83 9.17
C ALA A 171 -14.40 4.87 9.46
N SER A 172 -13.37 4.94 8.64
CA SER A 172 -12.16 4.14 8.80
C SER A 172 -10.93 4.84 8.21
N LEU A 173 -9.77 4.44 8.70
CA LEU A 173 -8.53 4.71 8.01
C LEU A 173 -8.49 3.84 6.75
N ALA A 174 -8.36 4.48 5.61
CA ALA A 174 -8.58 3.86 4.33
C ALA A 174 -7.42 4.07 3.37
N VAL A 175 -7.19 3.07 2.54
CA VAL A 175 -6.24 3.13 1.43
C VAL A 175 -7.00 3.58 0.18
N ASP A 176 -6.47 4.56 -0.52
CA ASP A 176 -7.09 5.21 -1.68
C ASP A 176 -7.56 4.23 -2.77
N TYR A 177 -6.66 3.43 -3.32
CA TYR A 177 -6.98 2.52 -4.44
C TYR A 177 -7.97 1.42 -4.06
N ILE A 178 -7.90 0.88 -2.83
CA ILE A 178 -8.86 -0.13 -2.36
C ILE A 178 -10.25 0.49 -2.21
N THR A 179 -10.31 1.69 -1.65
CA THR A 179 -11.58 2.41 -1.45
C THR A 179 -12.18 2.84 -2.78
N ASN A 180 -11.37 3.36 -3.70
CA ASN A 180 -11.83 3.76 -5.02
C ASN A 180 -12.37 2.57 -5.84
N ASP A 181 -11.75 1.39 -5.74
CA ASP A 181 -12.29 0.16 -6.36
C ASP A 181 -13.68 -0.18 -5.81
N LYS A 182 -13.88 -0.07 -4.49
CA LYS A 182 -15.20 -0.30 -3.86
C LYS A 182 -16.23 0.75 -4.29
N ILE A 183 -15.84 2.02 -4.38
CA ILE A 183 -16.72 3.10 -4.87
C ILE A 183 -17.12 2.85 -6.32
N LYS A 184 -16.19 2.47 -7.19
CA LYS A 184 -16.48 2.10 -8.60
C LYS A 184 -17.48 0.94 -8.69
N LYS A 185 -17.47 0.03 -7.72
CA LYS A 185 -18.40 -1.10 -7.60
C LYS A 185 -19.71 -0.75 -6.89
N GLY A 186 -19.95 0.52 -6.61
CA GLY A 186 -21.22 1.02 -6.06
C GLY A 186 -21.26 1.18 -4.53
N ALA A 187 -20.13 1.04 -3.82
CA ALA A 187 -20.10 1.28 -2.39
C ALA A 187 -20.40 2.74 -2.04
N GLN A 188 -21.24 2.95 -1.03
CA GLN A 188 -21.68 4.27 -0.56
C GLN A 188 -20.61 4.88 0.37
N LEU A 189 -19.43 5.11 -0.18
CA LEU A 189 -18.26 5.63 0.51
C LEU A 189 -17.79 6.93 -0.10
N LYS A 190 -17.16 7.77 0.72
CA LYS A 190 -16.39 8.92 0.25
C LYS A 190 -15.03 8.96 0.97
N LEU A 191 -14.00 9.36 0.24
CA LEU A 191 -12.67 9.61 0.77
C LEU A 191 -12.52 11.08 1.16
N VAL A 192 -11.90 11.31 2.29
CA VAL A 192 -11.45 12.61 2.74
C VAL A 192 -9.94 12.55 2.96
N TYR A 193 -9.24 13.50 2.39
CA TYR A 193 -7.80 13.66 2.57
C TYR A 193 -7.55 14.75 3.60
N PRO A 194 -7.20 14.39 4.85
CA PRO A 194 -6.83 15.37 5.85
C PRO A 194 -5.63 16.21 5.40
N LYS A 195 -5.45 17.38 6.00
CA LYS A 195 -4.34 18.26 5.69
C LYS A 195 -2.99 17.56 5.81
N GLU A 196 -2.82 16.71 6.81
CA GLU A 196 -1.69 15.81 6.94
C GLU A 196 -1.98 14.53 6.15
N THR A 197 -1.84 14.60 4.84
CA THR A 197 -1.97 13.44 3.96
C THR A 197 -0.80 12.49 4.18
N LEU A 198 -1.11 11.24 4.45
CA LEU A 198 -0.12 10.18 4.61
C LEU A 198 0.14 9.54 3.26
N VAL A 199 1.42 9.55 2.84
CA VAL A 199 1.84 8.95 1.57
C VAL A 199 2.73 7.76 1.87
N ILE A 200 2.38 6.60 1.30
CA ILE A 200 3.11 5.35 1.50
C ILE A 200 3.62 4.86 0.14
N PRO A 201 4.93 4.79 -0.05
CA PRO A 201 5.51 4.15 -1.22
C PRO A 201 5.20 2.66 -1.24
N SER A 202 4.95 2.13 -2.44
CA SER A 202 4.91 0.70 -2.69
C SER A 202 6.07 0.35 -3.62
N PRO A 203 7.23 -0.03 -3.07
CA PRO A 203 8.37 -0.39 -3.88
C PRO A 203 8.26 -1.81 -4.43
N ALA A 204 8.96 -2.05 -5.54
CA ALA A 204 9.25 -3.36 -6.06
C ALA A 204 10.75 -3.63 -6.04
N ALA A 205 11.12 -4.87 -5.91
CA ALA A 205 12.51 -5.33 -5.94
C ALA A 205 12.64 -6.67 -6.66
N ILE A 206 13.78 -6.87 -7.30
CA ILE A 206 14.16 -8.16 -7.87
C ILE A 206 14.86 -8.97 -6.78
N LEU A 207 14.44 -10.21 -6.60
CA LEU A 207 15.06 -11.10 -5.62
C LEU A 207 16.36 -11.67 -6.16
N LYS A 208 17.39 -11.64 -5.33
CA LYS A 208 18.72 -12.14 -5.69
C LYS A 208 18.68 -13.64 -5.95
N GLY A 209 19.37 -14.06 -7.00
CA GLY A 209 19.39 -15.46 -7.41
C GLY A 209 18.25 -15.88 -8.34
N THR A 210 17.42 -14.92 -8.81
CA THR A 210 16.42 -15.19 -9.84
C THR A 210 17.06 -15.81 -11.09
N GLU A 211 16.44 -16.83 -11.65
CA GLU A 211 16.81 -17.42 -12.93
C GLU A 211 16.26 -16.61 -14.12
N HIS A 212 15.41 -15.60 -13.84
CA HIS A 212 14.70 -14.80 -14.84
C HIS A 212 15.05 -13.30 -14.73
N LEU A 213 16.35 -12.99 -14.59
CA LEU A 213 16.80 -11.61 -14.33
C LEU A 213 16.37 -10.64 -15.43
N ALA A 214 16.59 -11.00 -16.71
CA ALA A 214 16.23 -10.13 -17.82
C ALA A 214 14.72 -9.85 -17.88
N ALA A 215 13.89 -10.85 -17.66
CA ALA A 215 12.42 -10.69 -17.60
C ALA A 215 12.00 -9.85 -16.41
N SER A 216 12.64 -10.01 -15.25
CA SER A 216 12.39 -9.21 -14.05
C SER A 216 12.73 -7.73 -14.27
N GLN A 217 13.85 -7.45 -14.93
CA GLN A 217 14.24 -6.08 -15.30
C GLN A 217 13.23 -5.46 -16.28
N LYS A 218 12.80 -6.18 -17.32
CA LYS A 218 11.74 -5.74 -18.23
C LYS A 218 10.43 -5.41 -17.48
N PHE A 219 10.12 -6.18 -16.45
CA PHE A 219 8.91 -5.93 -15.64
C PHE A 219 9.03 -4.67 -14.80
N ILE A 220 10.18 -4.42 -14.15
CA ILE A 220 10.44 -3.15 -13.44
C ILE A 220 10.36 -1.97 -14.42
N ASP A 221 10.98 -2.06 -15.59
CA ASP A 221 10.90 -1.01 -16.62
C ASP A 221 9.45 -0.74 -17.04
N PHE A 222 8.66 -1.79 -17.24
CA PHE A 222 7.24 -1.65 -17.58
C PHE A 222 6.44 -0.97 -16.47
N LEU A 223 6.66 -1.34 -15.21
CA LEU A 223 5.98 -0.71 -14.07
C LEU A 223 6.24 0.80 -13.98
N LEU A 224 7.44 1.23 -14.36
CA LEU A 224 7.85 2.64 -14.37
C LEU A 224 7.54 3.36 -15.68
N SER A 225 7.21 2.63 -16.73
CA SER A 225 6.89 3.18 -18.04
C SER A 225 5.61 4.03 -18.01
N GLU A 226 5.40 4.84 -19.02
CA GLU A 226 4.19 5.65 -19.17
C GLU A 226 2.92 4.77 -19.13
N ASP A 227 2.92 3.65 -19.85
CA ASP A 227 1.78 2.71 -19.85
C ASP A 227 1.53 2.07 -18.49
N GLY A 228 2.58 1.61 -17.82
CA GLY A 228 2.48 1.05 -16.46
C GLY A 228 1.95 2.07 -15.47
N GLN A 229 2.46 3.29 -15.53
CA GLN A 229 2.05 4.37 -14.62
C GLN A 229 0.65 4.89 -14.92
N LYS A 230 0.19 4.88 -16.17
CA LYS A 230 -1.23 5.15 -16.51
C LYS A 230 -2.16 4.11 -15.92
N ILE A 231 -1.79 2.82 -15.94
CA ILE A 231 -2.58 1.77 -15.29
C ILE A 231 -2.68 2.04 -13.79
N ILE A 232 -1.57 2.36 -13.12
CA ILE A 232 -1.51 2.69 -11.71
C ILE A 232 -2.42 3.88 -11.36
N ALA A 233 -2.35 4.96 -12.14
CA ALA A 233 -3.20 6.12 -11.95
C ALA A 233 -4.70 5.80 -12.12
N ASN A 234 -5.05 4.96 -13.08
CA ASN A 234 -6.43 4.54 -13.32
C ASN A 234 -7.00 3.66 -12.19
N GLU A 235 -6.13 3.01 -11.42
CA GLU A 235 -6.54 2.28 -10.21
C GLU A 235 -6.76 3.21 -9.00
N GLY A 236 -6.56 4.51 -9.15
CA GLY A 236 -6.85 5.51 -8.11
C GLY A 236 -5.75 5.64 -7.05
N THR A 237 -4.52 5.35 -7.40
CA THR A 237 -3.32 5.59 -6.59
C THR A 237 -2.36 6.51 -7.34
N LEU A 238 -1.44 7.15 -6.62
CA LEU A 238 -0.55 8.13 -7.23
C LEU A 238 0.59 7.46 -8.00
N PRO A 239 0.79 7.79 -9.28
CA PRO A 239 1.97 7.37 -10.01
C PRO A 239 3.23 8.07 -9.49
N VAL A 240 4.39 7.48 -9.73
CA VAL A 240 5.69 8.08 -9.41
C VAL A 240 6.33 8.81 -10.60
N ARG A 241 5.79 8.63 -11.79
CA ARG A 241 6.27 9.27 -13.03
C ARG A 241 5.79 10.71 -13.14
N LYS A 242 6.64 11.60 -13.71
CA LYS A 242 6.30 12.99 -14.10
C LYS A 242 5.25 13.02 -15.17
#